data_9f5a1a73ffd22303ff8b2480e5249e2e
#
_entry.id   9f5a1a73ffd22303ff8b2480e5249e2e
#
_cell.length_a   1.000
_cell.length_b   1.000
_cell.length_c   1.000
_cell.angle_alpha   90.00
_cell.angle_beta   90.00
_cell.angle_gamma   90.00
#
_symmetry.space_group_name_H-M   'P 1'
#
loop_
_entity.id
_entity.type
_entity.pdbx_description
1 polymer ?
#
loop_
_entity_poly.entity_id
_entity_poly.type
_entity_poly.pdbx_seq_one_letter_code
_entity_poly.pdbx_strand_id
1 'polypeptide(L)'
;MQLKACPKQHTADQDKAVPPEATIRRVKQALKAFGTGILKQTRRIDTGRLGIPVYLSLCGPKAAEIMPSRKQMGKGASPEQAEASALMELVERFSLFSYFGRRQSIEALTWSEAEQRFGSSLLPVSEILHSTHEELKPDQARAILDLVPWQFCPALRVGDEQERHIPLNWFKLLNEYNGSAAGNTLEESLLQGACELFERHVCAAIERTRPVLPSIDPASFQDPVLKHLQDCFARNRITTLIKDFSLGTGLPTVGIMAYDPATFPRSSEIVFTAGSATSPEKAVIRAFTEIAQLAGDFETESRYEPSGLGKYQELDQSAWLQSGPLVPVDSLPDISDRDIHREVQTLALLLEKRGFALYAVDTTHPELQIPATYALIPGFSFRERTPSACLGLFTGRILAEEASYPQAESGFVLLDAIYPRNHFTPFFRGLLDLRHQHLDNAIKHFSRAEALQPTPEEQALVAFYQAYALTRKQDWTTACRHLDRAIHLSPGSHAYHNLRGTARFKLKEYPQAAQDFQQAIDIDNGSAIDRANLGICYKHLGQKLKAIELLHTGLELDPGLDFARQALDELLH
;
A
#
# COMPACT_ATOMS: atom_id res chain seq x y z
N MET A 1 -16.08 12.20 16.70
CA MET A 1 -14.69 12.63 16.97
C MET A 1 -14.68 14.14 17.22
N GLN A 2 -13.87 14.67 18.14
CA GLN A 2 -13.73 16.11 18.41
C GLN A 2 -12.23 16.42 18.60
N LEU A 3 -11.72 17.39 17.86
CA LEU A 3 -10.35 17.86 17.98
C LEU A 3 -10.24 18.92 19.08
N LYS A 4 -9.05 19.03 19.71
CA LYS A 4 -8.78 19.92 20.84
C LYS A 4 -7.40 20.56 20.70
N ALA A 5 -7.15 21.64 21.41
CA ALA A 5 -5.81 22.23 21.49
C ALA A 5 -4.78 21.14 21.89
N CYS A 6 -3.70 21.06 21.13
CA CYS A 6 -2.67 20.03 21.24
C CYS A 6 -1.27 20.64 21.17
N PRO A 7 -0.79 21.30 22.26
CA PRO A 7 0.51 21.93 22.27
C PRO A 7 1.65 20.90 22.15
N LYS A 8 2.66 21.22 21.36
CA LYS A 8 3.87 20.42 21.18
C LYS A 8 4.71 20.44 22.45
N GLN A 9 5.09 19.25 22.98
CA GLN A 9 5.99 19.10 24.10
C GLN A 9 7.36 18.51 23.70
N HIS A 10 7.48 18.05 22.47
CA HIS A 10 8.72 17.56 21.88
C HIS A 10 8.83 18.08 20.44
N THR A 11 9.98 18.68 20.12
CA THR A 11 10.24 19.29 18.81
C THR A 11 11.67 19.04 18.29
N ALA A 12 12.37 18.06 18.86
CA ALA A 12 13.76 17.79 18.48
C ALA A 12 13.87 17.32 17.03
N ASP A 13 13.48 16.07 16.77
CA ASP A 13 13.52 15.47 15.42
C ASP A 13 12.16 15.49 14.72
N GLN A 14 11.09 15.31 15.48
CA GLN A 14 9.71 15.43 15.02
C GLN A 14 8.87 16.20 16.06
N ASP A 15 7.80 16.81 15.57
CA ASP A 15 6.88 17.54 16.42
C ASP A 15 5.82 16.60 17.01
N LYS A 16 5.82 16.45 18.35
CA LYS A 16 4.97 15.50 19.08
C LYS A 16 4.33 16.14 20.31
N ALA A 17 3.14 15.63 20.65
CA ALA A 17 2.42 16.02 21.86
C ALA A 17 3.14 15.63 23.15
N VAL A 18 3.94 14.55 23.12
CA VAL A 18 4.74 14.10 24.26
C VAL A 18 6.09 13.53 23.80
N PRO A 19 7.12 13.48 24.66
CA PRO A 19 8.41 12.88 24.33
C PRO A 19 8.31 11.39 23.94
N PRO A 20 9.22 10.88 23.09
CA PRO A 20 9.20 9.50 22.62
C PRO A 20 9.19 8.45 23.73
N GLU A 21 9.93 8.65 24.82
CA GLU A 21 9.98 7.72 25.95
C GLU A 21 8.62 7.60 26.65
N ALA A 22 7.86 8.69 26.71
CA ALA A 22 6.51 8.67 27.26
C ALA A 22 5.56 7.90 26.33
N THR A 23 5.70 8.07 25.01
CA THR A 23 4.99 7.29 24.00
C THR A 23 5.28 5.80 24.16
N ILE A 24 6.56 5.39 24.23
CA ILE A 24 6.97 3.99 24.39
C ILE A 24 6.34 3.38 25.65
N ARG A 25 6.43 4.10 26.79
CA ARG A 25 5.85 3.61 28.06
C ARG A 25 4.34 3.40 27.95
N ARG A 26 3.62 4.40 27.43
CA ARG A 26 2.16 4.35 27.26
C ARG A 26 1.74 3.20 26.35
N VAL A 27 2.36 3.07 25.18
CA VAL A 27 2.00 2.03 24.20
C VAL A 27 2.32 0.64 24.74
N LYS A 28 3.52 0.43 25.30
CA LYS A 28 3.88 -0.86 25.90
C LYS A 28 2.95 -1.24 27.05
N GLN A 29 2.50 -0.27 27.85
CA GLN A 29 1.54 -0.52 28.93
C GLN A 29 0.17 -0.93 28.38
N ALA A 30 -0.33 -0.25 27.33
CA ALA A 30 -1.59 -0.61 26.69
C ALA A 30 -1.53 -2.02 26.04
N LEU A 31 -0.44 -2.33 25.36
CA LEU A 31 -0.23 -3.63 24.72
C LEU A 31 -0.06 -4.78 25.75
N LYS A 32 0.46 -4.48 26.95
CA LYS A 32 0.68 -5.47 28.02
C LYS A 32 -0.62 -6.16 28.45
N ALA A 33 -1.77 -5.50 28.36
CA ALA A 33 -3.08 -6.07 28.65
C ALA A 33 -3.43 -7.27 27.75
N PHE A 34 -2.80 -7.35 26.56
CA PHE A 34 -2.97 -8.44 25.59
C PHE A 34 -1.87 -9.52 25.68
N GLY A 35 -0.99 -9.46 26.68
CA GLY A 35 0.18 -10.33 26.77
C GLY A 35 1.09 -10.16 25.55
N THR A 36 1.47 -11.26 24.89
CA THR A 36 2.22 -11.26 23.62
C THR A 36 1.31 -11.30 22.37
N GLY A 37 -0.01 -11.14 22.55
CA GLY A 37 -1.00 -11.33 21.49
C GLY A 37 -0.88 -10.33 20.34
N ILE A 38 -0.56 -9.06 20.65
CA ILE A 38 -0.40 -8.00 19.62
C ILE A 38 1.08 -7.73 19.33
N LEU A 39 1.87 -7.44 20.35
CA LEU A 39 3.31 -7.21 20.26
C LEU A 39 4.09 -8.40 20.84
N LYS A 40 4.94 -9.01 20.04
CA LYS A 40 5.88 -10.04 20.52
C LYS A 40 7.12 -9.40 21.14
N GLN A 41 7.78 -8.49 20.41
CA GLN A 41 8.95 -7.74 20.85
C GLN A 41 9.26 -6.55 19.94
N THR A 42 10.03 -5.59 20.43
CA THR A 42 10.73 -4.58 19.61
C THR A 42 12.21 -4.94 19.51
N ARG A 43 12.84 -4.63 18.38
CA ARG A 43 14.26 -4.88 18.13
C ARG A 43 14.85 -3.81 17.24
N ARG A 44 16.02 -3.29 17.58
CA ARG A 44 16.83 -2.44 16.71
C ARG A 44 17.42 -3.27 15.57
N ILE A 45 17.40 -2.77 14.35
CA ILE A 45 17.78 -3.53 13.13
C ILE A 45 18.68 -2.78 12.15
N ASP A 46 19.03 -1.51 12.41
CA ASP A 46 19.94 -0.76 11.55
C ASP A 46 21.32 -1.44 11.48
N THR A 47 21.99 -1.29 10.33
CA THR A 47 23.31 -1.89 10.08
C THR A 47 24.41 -1.22 10.91
N GLY A 48 24.14 -0.04 11.48
CA GLY A 48 25.10 0.77 12.22
C GLY A 48 26.00 1.64 11.35
N ARG A 49 26.05 1.45 10.03
CA ARG A 49 26.92 2.23 9.12
C ARG A 49 26.54 3.70 9.12
N LEU A 50 25.26 4.02 8.95
CA LEU A 50 24.76 5.39 9.03
C LEU A 50 24.67 5.89 10.47
N GLY A 51 24.49 5.00 11.44
CA GLY A 51 24.24 5.34 12.83
C GLY A 51 22.85 5.93 13.09
N ILE A 52 21.94 5.84 12.12
CA ILE A 52 20.55 6.31 12.22
C ILE A 52 19.67 5.16 12.68
N PRO A 53 18.98 5.28 13.83
CA PRO A 53 18.26 4.16 14.42
C PRO A 53 17.04 3.72 13.60
N VAL A 54 16.91 2.40 13.42
CA VAL A 54 15.73 1.75 12.84
C VAL A 54 15.31 0.61 13.77
N TYR A 55 14.03 0.56 14.10
CA TYR A 55 13.44 -0.47 14.96
C TYR A 55 12.40 -1.30 14.20
N LEU A 56 12.25 -2.53 14.65
CA LEU A 56 11.24 -3.46 14.20
C LEU A 56 10.33 -3.82 15.37
N SER A 57 9.02 -3.74 15.20
CA SER A 57 8.03 -4.38 16.07
C SER A 57 7.54 -5.67 15.41
N LEU A 58 7.65 -6.79 16.13
CA LEU A 58 7.16 -8.09 15.67
C LEU A 58 5.76 -8.33 16.19
N CYS A 59 4.85 -8.69 15.29
CA CYS A 59 3.47 -9.01 15.61
C CYS A 59 3.37 -10.27 16.47
N GLY A 60 2.50 -10.23 17.47
CA GLY A 60 2.04 -11.42 18.16
C GLY A 60 0.94 -12.15 17.37
N PRO A 61 0.50 -13.33 17.84
CA PRO A 61 -0.48 -14.16 17.13
C PRO A 61 -1.78 -13.44 16.78
N LYS A 62 -2.37 -12.71 17.73
CA LYS A 62 -3.63 -11.97 17.51
C LYS A 62 -3.50 -10.89 16.44
N ALA A 63 -2.38 -10.19 16.37
CA ALA A 63 -2.12 -9.20 15.33
C ALA A 63 -1.89 -9.90 13.98
N ALA A 64 -1.18 -11.02 13.97
CA ALA A 64 -0.89 -11.79 12.76
C ALA A 64 -2.14 -12.43 12.11
N GLU A 65 -3.24 -12.60 12.86
CA GLU A 65 -4.52 -13.10 12.34
C GLU A 65 -5.27 -12.05 11.50
N ILE A 66 -5.12 -10.77 11.84
CA ILE A 66 -5.90 -9.70 11.22
C ILE A 66 -5.10 -8.75 10.34
N MET A 67 -3.77 -8.73 10.50
CA MET A 67 -2.87 -7.85 9.75
C MET A 67 -2.16 -8.63 8.63
N PRO A 68 -2.01 -8.05 7.43
CA PRO A 68 -1.31 -8.70 6.33
C PRO A 68 0.21 -8.84 6.58
N SER A 69 0.81 -7.90 7.31
CA SER A 69 2.24 -7.91 7.66
C SER A 69 2.47 -8.40 9.08
N ARG A 70 3.50 -9.23 9.27
CA ARG A 70 3.90 -9.77 10.57
C ARG A 70 4.93 -8.92 11.31
N LYS A 71 5.34 -7.82 10.71
CA LYS A 71 6.33 -6.88 11.25
C LYS A 71 6.00 -5.46 10.82
N GLN A 72 6.31 -4.48 11.67
CA GLN A 72 6.25 -3.06 11.35
C GLN A 72 7.60 -2.43 11.67
N MET A 73 7.98 -1.40 10.92
CA MET A 73 9.29 -0.75 11.06
C MET A 73 9.09 0.69 11.54
N GLY A 74 10.01 1.16 12.36
CA GLY A 74 10.03 2.54 12.83
C GLY A 74 11.41 3.16 12.65
N LYS A 75 11.43 4.44 12.39
CA LYS A 75 12.60 5.27 12.14
C LYS A 75 12.58 6.53 13.00
N GLY A 76 13.75 7.07 13.24
CA GLY A 76 13.91 8.33 13.98
C GLY A 76 15.37 8.74 14.06
N ALA A 77 15.62 9.99 14.42
CA ALA A 77 16.98 10.48 14.65
C ALA A 77 17.57 10.00 15.98
N SER A 78 16.73 9.49 16.89
CA SER A 78 17.15 8.86 18.14
C SER A 78 16.58 7.43 18.28
N PRO A 79 17.21 6.55 19.10
CA PRO A 79 16.71 5.21 19.37
C PRO A 79 15.27 5.22 19.92
N GLU A 80 14.96 6.16 20.80
CA GLU A 80 13.65 6.31 21.44
C GLU A 80 12.58 6.70 20.39
N GLN A 81 12.92 7.63 19.48
CA GLN A 81 11.99 8.03 18.42
C GLN A 81 11.74 6.87 17.45
N ALA A 82 12.78 6.13 17.07
CA ALA A 82 12.64 4.98 16.17
C ALA A 82 11.82 3.84 16.81
N GLU A 83 12.00 3.56 18.09
CA GLU A 83 11.20 2.56 18.80
C GLU A 83 9.74 3.03 18.98
N ALA A 84 9.51 4.30 19.33
CA ALA A 84 8.18 4.89 19.39
C ALA A 84 7.46 4.79 18.04
N SER A 85 8.16 5.10 16.94
CA SER A 85 7.63 4.98 15.57
C SER A 85 7.21 3.55 15.24
N ALA A 86 8.06 2.53 15.52
CA ALA A 86 7.74 1.12 15.27
C ALA A 86 6.54 0.62 16.08
N LEU A 87 6.40 1.08 17.33
CA LEU A 87 5.27 0.76 18.18
C LEU A 87 3.98 1.43 17.70
N MET A 88 4.05 2.70 17.31
CA MET A 88 2.89 3.44 16.80
C MET A 88 2.41 2.87 15.47
N GLU A 89 3.30 2.44 14.57
CA GLU A 89 2.89 1.80 13.32
C GLU A 89 2.19 0.45 13.59
N LEU A 90 2.64 -0.32 14.58
CA LEU A 90 1.93 -1.54 14.98
C LEU A 90 0.51 -1.22 15.50
N VAL A 91 0.36 -0.20 16.35
CA VAL A 91 -0.94 0.23 16.86
C VAL A 91 -1.85 0.74 15.75
N GLU A 92 -1.32 1.52 14.84
CA GLU A 92 -2.01 2.04 13.66
C GLU A 92 -2.61 0.90 12.84
N ARG A 93 -1.76 -0.03 12.39
CA ARG A 93 -2.21 -1.16 11.55
C ARG A 93 -3.19 -2.06 12.30
N PHE A 94 -2.90 -2.40 13.54
CA PHE A 94 -3.81 -3.21 14.36
C PHE A 94 -5.18 -2.52 14.55
N SER A 95 -5.19 -1.23 14.84
CA SER A 95 -6.43 -0.44 15.02
C SER A 95 -7.24 -0.37 13.73
N LEU A 96 -6.59 -0.05 12.60
CA LEU A 96 -7.25 0.06 11.30
C LEU A 96 -7.86 -1.26 10.84
N PHE A 97 -7.09 -2.35 10.83
CA PHE A 97 -7.60 -3.66 10.40
C PHE A 97 -8.67 -4.21 11.34
N SER A 98 -8.52 -3.99 12.65
CA SER A 98 -9.59 -4.31 13.62
C SER A 98 -10.85 -3.50 13.37
N TYR A 99 -10.72 -2.22 12.99
CA TYR A 99 -11.86 -1.35 12.66
C TYR A 99 -12.58 -1.85 11.40
N PHE A 100 -11.84 -2.18 10.36
CA PHE A 100 -12.41 -2.76 9.13
C PHE A 100 -13.13 -4.09 9.40
N GLY A 101 -12.53 -4.99 10.18
CA GLY A 101 -13.13 -6.27 10.54
C GLY A 101 -14.45 -6.12 11.30
N ARG A 102 -14.52 -5.19 12.26
CA ARG A 102 -15.76 -4.90 13.00
C ARG A 102 -16.86 -4.28 12.11
N ARG A 103 -16.45 -3.40 11.18
CA ARG A 103 -17.40 -2.75 10.25
C ARG A 103 -18.00 -3.69 9.22
N GLN A 104 -17.32 -4.77 8.87
CA GLN A 104 -17.87 -5.80 7.98
C GLN A 104 -19.14 -6.49 8.54
N SER A 105 -19.35 -6.47 9.86
CA SER A 105 -20.55 -7.03 10.49
C SER A 105 -21.74 -6.06 10.56
N ILE A 106 -21.59 -4.81 10.12
CA ILE A 106 -22.66 -3.80 10.09
C ILE A 106 -23.42 -3.93 8.78
N GLU A 107 -24.77 -3.83 8.88
CA GLU A 107 -25.63 -3.80 7.71
C GLU A 107 -25.19 -2.69 6.76
N ALA A 108 -25.08 -3.03 5.48
CA ALA A 108 -24.72 -2.11 4.44
C ALA A 108 -25.99 -1.55 3.77
N LEU A 109 -25.92 -0.29 3.30
CA LEU A 109 -27.02 0.43 2.68
C LEU A 109 -26.69 0.72 1.21
N THR A 110 -27.70 0.70 0.34
CA THR A 110 -27.59 1.34 -0.97
C THR A 110 -27.45 2.85 -0.80
N TRP A 111 -27.05 3.53 -1.86
CA TRP A 111 -26.89 4.99 -1.78
C TRP A 111 -28.20 5.72 -1.48
N SER A 112 -29.29 5.33 -2.14
CA SER A 112 -30.63 5.90 -1.90
C SER A 112 -31.14 5.69 -0.47
N GLU A 113 -30.88 4.52 0.12
CA GLU A 113 -31.20 4.26 1.53
C GLU A 113 -30.35 5.14 2.47
N ALA A 114 -29.07 5.34 2.13
CA ALA A 114 -28.19 6.22 2.89
C ALA A 114 -28.59 7.70 2.78
N GLU A 115 -29.03 8.18 1.60
CA GLU A 115 -29.57 9.52 1.44
C GLU A 115 -30.81 9.75 2.33
N GLN A 116 -31.73 8.76 2.41
CA GLN A 116 -32.89 8.82 3.29
C GLN A 116 -32.51 8.82 4.78
N ARG A 117 -31.50 8.02 5.16
CA ARG A 117 -31.11 7.83 6.55
C ARG A 117 -30.26 8.97 7.10
N PHE A 118 -29.30 9.48 6.32
CA PHE A 118 -28.29 10.45 6.77
C PHE A 118 -28.56 11.88 6.28
N GLY A 119 -29.35 12.07 5.23
CA GLY A 119 -29.70 13.38 4.70
C GLY A 119 -28.46 14.21 4.37
N SER A 120 -28.42 15.45 4.91
CA SER A 120 -27.33 16.39 4.68
C SER A 120 -26.00 15.98 5.32
N SER A 121 -25.98 15.00 6.22
CA SER A 121 -24.74 14.46 6.78
C SER A 121 -24.12 13.36 5.91
N LEU A 122 -24.79 12.89 4.84
CA LEU A 122 -24.16 11.99 3.88
C LEU A 122 -23.08 12.73 3.08
N LEU A 123 -21.97 12.04 2.80
CA LEU A 123 -20.95 12.55 1.89
C LEU A 123 -21.56 12.85 0.52
N PRO A 124 -21.36 14.06 -0.06
CA PRO A 124 -21.91 14.39 -1.38
C PRO A 124 -21.39 13.46 -2.48
N VAL A 125 -22.23 13.13 -3.47
CA VAL A 125 -21.84 12.35 -4.65
C VAL A 125 -20.68 12.99 -5.40
N SER A 126 -20.59 14.34 -5.40
CA SER A 126 -19.47 15.09 -5.99
C SER A 126 -18.13 14.72 -5.39
N GLU A 127 -18.04 14.39 -4.10
CA GLU A 127 -16.81 13.95 -3.44
C GLU A 127 -16.41 12.53 -3.88
N ILE A 128 -17.39 11.66 -4.13
CA ILE A 128 -17.14 10.33 -4.71
C ILE A 128 -16.56 10.47 -6.12
N LEU A 129 -17.18 11.28 -6.98
CA LEU A 129 -16.69 11.54 -8.34
C LEU A 129 -15.33 12.23 -8.33
N HIS A 130 -15.13 13.19 -7.43
CA HIS A 130 -13.85 13.85 -7.24
C HIS A 130 -12.75 12.84 -6.85
N SER A 131 -13.09 11.85 -6.03
CA SER A 131 -12.12 10.83 -5.59
C SER A 131 -11.54 9.97 -6.73
N THR A 132 -12.21 9.89 -7.88
CA THR A 132 -11.79 9.18 -9.09
C THR A 132 -11.57 10.09 -10.30
N HIS A 133 -11.68 11.42 -10.12
CA HIS A 133 -11.56 12.41 -11.19
C HIS A 133 -12.55 12.20 -12.35
N GLU A 134 -13.78 11.76 -12.03
CA GLU A 134 -14.82 11.48 -13.03
C GLU A 134 -15.76 12.66 -13.22
N GLU A 135 -16.18 12.87 -14.47
CA GLU A 135 -17.13 13.90 -14.89
C GLU A 135 -18.51 13.33 -15.21
N LEU A 136 -18.98 12.34 -14.42
CA LEU A 136 -20.33 11.81 -14.56
C LEU A 136 -21.38 12.81 -14.06
N LYS A 137 -22.58 12.73 -14.67
CA LYS A 137 -23.74 13.43 -14.09
C LYS A 137 -24.10 12.82 -12.74
N PRO A 138 -24.51 13.65 -11.75
CA PRO A 138 -24.86 13.14 -10.41
C PRO A 138 -25.88 11.99 -10.42
N ASP A 139 -26.88 12.02 -11.30
CA ASP A 139 -27.87 10.96 -11.40
C ASP A 139 -27.30 9.64 -11.94
N GLN A 140 -26.32 9.71 -12.87
CA GLN A 140 -25.61 8.53 -13.34
C GLN A 140 -24.76 7.92 -12.22
N ALA A 141 -24.07 8.76 -11.46
CA ALA A 141 -23.28 8.30 -10.32
C ALA A 141 -24.15 7.66 -9.24
N ARG A 142 -25.29 8.27 -8.89
CA ARG A 142 -26.27 7.68 -7.97
C ARG A 142 -26.76 6.32 -8.45
N ALA A 143 -27.13 6.21 -9.72
CA ALA A 143 -27.59 4.94 -10.29
C ALA A 143 -26.53 3.84 -10.20
N ILE A 144 -25.23 4.18 -10.36
CA ILE A 144 -24.14 3.22 -10.18
C ILE A 144 -23.96 2.87 -8.70
N LEU A 145 -23.98 3.87 -7.80
CA LEU A 145 -23.83 3.67 -6.36
C LEU A 145 -24.96 2.82 -5.77
N ASP A 146 -26.16 2.87 -6.36
CA ASP A 146 -27.31 2.04 -5.95
C ASP A 146 -27.24 0.58 -6.40
N LEU A 147 -26.29 0.22 -7.26
CA LEU A 147 -26.13 -1.17 -7.72
C LEU A 147 -25.61 -2.10 -6.62
N VAL A 148 -24.94 -1.56 -5.62
CA VAL A 148 -24.31 -2.34 -4.55
C VAL A 148 -24.49 -1.67 -3.19
N PRO A 149 -24.52 -2.43 -2.09
CA PRO A 149 -24.58 -1.85 -0.77
C PRO A 149 -23.20 -1.34 -0.31
N TRP A 150 -23.21 -0.22 0.45
CA TRP A 150 -22.02 0.43 1.00
C TRP A 150 -22.06 0.44 2.52
N GLN A 151 -20.91 0.24 3.16
CA GLN A 151 -20.76 0.31 4.62
C GLN A 151 -20.45 1.74 5.03
N PHE A 152 -21.41 2.43 5.65
CA PHE A 152 -21.21 3.81 6.07
C PHE A 152 -20.64 3.91 7.48
N CYS A 153 -19.72 4.86 7.68
CA CYS A 153 -19.19 5.20 8.98
C CYS A 153 -19.13 6.72 9.19
N PRO A 154 -19.21 7.19 10.45
CA PRO A 154 -19.02 8.61 10.75
C PRO A 154 -17.57 9.01 10.53
N ALA A 155 -17.36 10.17 9.92
CA ALA A 155 -16.09 10.85 9.72
C ALA A 155 -16.24 12.33 10.06
N LEU A 156 -15.22 12.94 10.64
CA LEU A 156 -15.14 14.40 10.83
C LEU A 156 -14.69 15.04 9.52
N ARG A 157 -15.46 15.99 8.97
CA ARG A 157 -14.94 16.93 7.98
C ARG A 157 -14.20 18.03 8.73
N VAL A 158 -12.88 18.09 8.54
CA VAL A 158 -12.01 18.91 9.42
C VAL A 158 -12.26 20.41 9.25
N GLY A 159 -12.54 20.88 8.03
CA GLY A 159 -12.68 22.31 7.75
C GLY A 159 -13.88 22.98 8.42
N ASP A 160 -15.01 22.28 8.59
CA ASP A 160 -16.21 22.80 9.25
C ASP A 160 -16.52 22.09 10.59
N GLU A 161 -15.69 21.14 10.98
CA GLU A 161 -15.83 20.29 12.18
C GLU A 161 -17.19 19.56 12.26
N GLN A 162 -17.81 19.31 11.11
CA GLN A 162 -19.09 18.61 11.04
C GLN A 162 -18.89 17.13 10.77
N GLU A 163 -19.75 16.32 11.39
CA GLU A 163 -19.81 14.88 11.11
C GLU A 163 -20.44 14.63 9.73
N ARG A 164 -19.80 13.75 8.98
CA ARG A 164 -20.32 13.22 7.71
C ARG A 164 -20.35 11.69 7.78
N HIS A 165 -21.28 11.07 7.06
CA HIS A 165 -21.31 9.63 6.86
C HIS A 165 -20.70 9.29 5.51
N ILE A 166 -19.61 8.53 5.51
CA ILE A 166 -18.82 8.19 4.31
C ILE A 166 -18.89 6.68 4.02
N PRO A 167 -18.89 6.26 2.74
CA PRO A 167 -18.81 4.85 2.37
C PRO A 167 -17.39 4.32 2.61
N LEU A 168 -17.18 3.67 3.76
CA LEU A 168 -15.87 3.21 4.20
C LEU A 168 -15.21 2.25 3.21
N ASN A 169 -15.97 1.29 2.68
CA ASN A 169 -15.46 0.30 1.72
C ASN A 169 -15.05 0.93 0.38
N TRP A 170 -15.68 2.05 -0.04
CA TRP A 170 -15.22 2.84 -1.18
C TRP A 170 -13.80 3.38 -0.95
N PHE A 171 -13.58 4.07 0.16
CA PHE A 171 -12.27 4.63 0.47
C PHE A 171 -11.22 3.57 0.78
N LYS A 172 -11.61 2.44 1.37
CA LYS A 172 -10.71 1.29 1.53
C LYS A 172 -10.24 0.75 0.17
N LEU A 173 -11.10 0.67 -0.83
CA LEU A 173 -10.72 0.26 -2.20
C LEU A 173 -9.76 1.27 -2.86
N LEU A 174 -9.95 2.57 -2.61
CA LEU A 174 -9.15 3.62 -3.23
C LEU A 174 -7.81 3.86 -2.54
N ASN A 175 -7.81 3.89 -1.22
CA ASN A 175 -6.68 4.37 -0.42
C ASN A 175 -5.96 3.21 0.29
N GLU A 176 -6.57 2.03 0.36
CA GLU A 176 -6.09 0.91 1.17
C GLU A 176 -5.85 1.38 2.62
N TYR A 177 -4.60 1.42 3.05
CA TYR A 177 -4.20 1.92 4.36
C TYR A 177 -3.51 3.31 4.32
N ASN A 178 -3.35 3.92 3.13
CA ASN A 178 -2.76 5.27 3.01
C ASN A 178 -3.62 6.30 3.75
N GLY A 179 -2.99 7.13 4.58
CA GLY A 179 -3.64 8.09 5.44
C GLY A 179 -4.04 7.55 6.82
N SER A 180 -3.79 6.26 7.11
CA SER A 180 -3.90 5.76 8.48
C SER A 180 -2.71 6.23 9.31
N ALA A 181 -2.93 6.53 10.57
CA ALA A 181 -1.88 6.86 11.51
C ALA A 181 -2.32 6.58 12.96
N ALA A 182 -1.34 6.43 13.87
CA ALA A 182 -1.57 6.50 15.30
C ALA A 182 -0.73 7.62 15.92
N GLY A 183 -1.20 8.17 17.02
CA GLY A 183 -0.55 9.28 17.71
C GLY A 183 -0.83 9.30 19.20
N ASN A 184 -0.18 10.22 19.92
CA ASN A 184 -0.46 10.44 21.32
C ASN A 184 -1.80 11.13 21.55
N THR A 185 -2.28 11.85 20.54
CA THR A 185 -3.60 12.50 20.48
C THR A 185 -4.22 12.25 19.11
N LEU A 186 -5.52 12.56 18.95
CA LEU A 186 -6.20 12.46 17.65
C LEU A 186 -5.61 13.45 16.65
N GLU A 187 -5.24 14.65 17.11
CA GLU A 187 -4.65 15.69 16.29
C GLU A 187 -3.27 15.26 15.73
N GLU A 188 -2.41 14.68 16.60
CA GLU A 188 -1.11 14.14 16.18
C GLU A 188 -1.28 13.01 15.15
N SER A 189 -2.22 12.09 15.41
CA SER A 189 -2.55 11.00 14.49
C SER A 189 -3.04 11.54 13.14
N LEU A 190 -4.01 12.47 13.17
CA LEU A 190 -4.60 13.04 11.96
C LEU A 190 -3.59 13.82 11.12
N LEU A 191 -2.75 14.65 11.76
CA LEU A 191 -1.71 15.40 11.06
C LEU A 191 -0.72 14.45 10.37
N GLN A 192 -0.31 13.39 11.05
CA GLN A 192 0.59 12.37 10.49
C GLN A 192 -0.01 11.70 9.25
N GLY A 193 -1.27 11.24 9.34
CA GLY A 193 -1.97 10.61 8.21
C GLY A 193 -2.19 11.58 7.04
N ALA A 194 -2.52 12.85 7.33
CA ALA A 194 -2.66 13.87 6.28
C ALA A 194 -1.32 14.16 5.59
N CYS A 195 -0.21 14.31 6.33
CA CYS A 195 1.13 14.49 5.76
C CYS A 195 1.50 13.30 4.84
N GLU A 196 1.19 12.07 5.23
CA GLU A 196 1.41 10.90 4.36
C GLU A 196 0.61 11.00 3.07
N LEU A 197 -0.66 11.39 3.12
CA LEU A 197 -1.47 11.56 1.91
C LEU A 197 -0.90 12.61 0.96
N PHE A 198 -0.40 13.74 1.48
CA PHE A 198 0.29 14.74 0.66
C PHE A 198 1.56 14.18 0.02
N GLU A 199 2.37 13.48 0.81
CA GLU A 199 3.60 12.84 0.32
C GLU A 199 3.30 11.90 -0.85
N ARG A 200 2.33 11.00 -0.68
CA ARG A 200 1.90 10.06 -1.71
C ARG A 200 1.36 10.75 -2.96
N HIS A 201 0.55 11.78 -2.76
CA HIS A 201 -0.05 12.55 -3.86
C HIS A 201 1.02 13.26 -4.71
N VAL A 202 1.94 13.99 -4.08
CA VAL A 202 2.99 14.69 -4.83
C VAL A 202 3.98 13.73 -5.47
N CYS A 203 4.34 12.62 -4.80
CA CYS A 203 5.20 11.60 -5.38
C CYS A 203 4.58 10.98 -6.64
N ALA A 204 3.28 10.66 -6.61
CA ALA A 204 2.56 10.14 -7.78
C ALA A 204 2.53 11.16 -8.95
N ALA A 205 2.34 12.44 -8.63
CA ALA A 205 2.36 13.51 -9.64
C ALA A 205 3.76 13.68 -10.25
N ILE A 206 4.81 13.70 -9.42
CA ILE A 206 6.21 13.87 -9.84
C ILE A 206 6.68 12.69 -10.68
N GLU A 207 6.37 11.47 -10.29
CA GLU A 207 6.76 10.28 -11.05
C GLU A 207 6.13 10.27 -12.45
N ARG A 208 4.87 10.69 -12.54
CA ARG A 208 4.14 10.75 -13.81
C ARG A 208 4.62 11.86 -14.73
N THR A 209 4.91 13.05 -14.20
CA THR A 209 5.20 14.26 -15.00
C THR A 209 6.69 14.59 -15.11
N ARG A 210 7.52 14.08 -14.20
CA ARG A 210 8.97 14.32 -14.09
C ARG A 210 9.33 15.80 -14.28
N PRO A 211 8.76 16.71 -13.48
CA PRO A 211 8.99 18.15 -13.64
C PRO A 211 10.42 18.52 -13.22
N VAL A 212 10.90 19.66 -13.72
CA VAL A 212 12.14 20.26 -13.22
C VAL A 212 11.87 20.83 -11.84
N LEU A 213 12.52 20.28 -10.81
CA LEU A 213 12.31 20.61 -9.41
C LEU A 213 13.52 21.33 -8.81
N PRO A 214 13.34 22.31 -7.91
CA PRO A 214 14.46 22.94 -7.20
C PRO A 214 15.26 21.91 -6.39
N SER A 215 16.58 22.07 -6.34
CA SER A 215 17.46 21.36 -5.41
C SER A 215 17.59 22.17 -4.14
N ILE A 216 17.49 21.53 -2.98
CA ILE A 216 17.64 22.18 -1.68
C ILE A 216 19.13 22.23 -1.34
N ASP A 217 19.62 23.44 -0.98
CA ASP A 217 21.01 23.63 -0.57
C ASP A 217 21.22 23.16 0.88
N PRO A 218 22.01 22.09 1.10
CA PRO A 218 22.31 21.61 2.45
C PRO A 218 23.04 22.65 3.33
N ALA A 219 23.73 23.62 2.75
CA ALA A 219 24.39 24.69 3.50
C ALA A 219 23.37 25.62 4.21
N SER A 220 22.12 25.60 3.78
CA SER A 220 21.04 26.40 4.39
C SER A 220 20.43 25.77 5.66
N PHE A 221 20.76 24.52 5.99
CA PHE A 221 20.19 23.84 7.16
C PHE A 221 20.62 24.49 8.48
N GLN A 222 19.66 24.68 9.38
CA GLN A 222 19.91 25.25 10.70
C GLN A 222 19.65 24.24 11.84
N ASP A 223 18.66 23.36 11.69
CA ASP A 223 18.31 22.35 12.70
C ASP A 223 19.51 21.41 12.98
N PRO A 224 19.95 21.28 14.25
CA PRO A 224 21.13 20.47 14.60
C PRO A 224 20.94 18.98 14.33
N VAL A 225 19.70 18.47 14.43
CA VAL A 225 19.38 17.06 14.10
C VAL A 225 19.52 16.85 12.61
N LEU A 226 19.02 17.79 11.79
CA LEU A 226 19.15 17.70 10.35
C LEU A 226 20.62 17.74 9.91
N LYS A 227 21.44 18.65 10.47
CA LYS A 227 22.89 18.71 10.22
C LYS A 227 23.56 17.38 10.59
N HIS A 228 23.22 16.82 11.74
CA HIS A 228 23.75 15.53 12.17
C HIS A 228 23.39 14.39 11.17
N LEU A 229 22.13 14.31 10.74
CA LEU A 229 21.71 13.31 9.74
C LEU A 229 22.49 13.47 8.43
N GLN A 230 22.57 14.70 7.90
CA GLN A 230 23.37 14.97 6.70
C GLN A 230 24.83 14.53 6.85
N ASP A 231 25.47 14.82 8.00
CA ASP A 231 26.82 14.41 8.31
C ASP A 231 26.99 12.88 8.35
N CYS A 232 25.96 12.13 8.76
CA CYS A 232 26.00 10.67 8.73
C CYS A 232 26.14 10.14 7.29
N PHE A 233 25.41 10.71 6.33
CA PHE A 233 25.54 10.34 4.91
C PHE A 233 26.89 10.80 4.34
N ALA A 234 27.29 12.05 4.59
CA ALA A 234 28.54 12.62 4.08
C ALA A 234 29.79 11.86 4.55
N ARG A 235 29.86 11.52 5.84
CA ARG A 235 30.97 10.73 6.42
C ARG A 235 31.07 9.32 5.80
N ASN A 236 29.94 8.73 5.42
CA ASN A 236 29.89 7.46 4.74
C ASN A 236 30.05 7.58 3.21
N ARG A 237 30.29 8.76 2.68
CA ARG A 237 30.46 9.07 1.24
C ARG A 237 29.26 8.66 0.40
N ILE A 238 28.06 8.65 1.00
CA ILE A 238 26.81 8.40 0.30
C ILE A 238 26.40 9.67 -0.40
N THR A 239 26.16 9.58 -1.70
CA THR A 239 25.67 10.70 -2.50
C THR A 239 24.19 10.91 -2.23
N THR A 240 23.79 12.14 -1.89
CA THR A 240 22.39 12.53 -1.68
C THR A 240 22.02 13.66 -2.60
N LEU A 241 20.83 13.58 -3.19
CA LEU A 241 20.22 14.63 -4.00
C LEU A 241 18.88 15.01 -3.35
N ILE A 242 18.79 16.22 -2.84
CA ILE A 242 17.64 16.71 -2.06
C ILE A 242 16.83 17.67 -2.91
N LYS A 243 15.52 17.43 -3.05
CA LYS A 243 14.62 18.16 -3.96
C LYS A 243 13.39 18.68 -3.25
N ASP A 244 12.93 19.87 -3.64
CA ASP A 244 11.63 20.39 -3.25
C ASP A 244 10.53 19.68 -4.04
N PHE A 245 9.73 18.86 -3.35
CA PHE A 245 8.58 18.14 -3.87
C PHE A 245 7.25 18.81 -3.54
N SER A 246 7.26 19.99 -2.98
CA SER A 246 6.03 20.64 -2.48
C SER A 246 4.99 20.92 -3.58
N LEU A 247 5.40 21.05 -4.84
CA LEU A 247 4.52 21.28 -6.02
C LEU A 247 3.46 22.40 -5.81
N GLY A 248 3.78 23.39 -4.98
CA GLY A 248 2.86 24.48 -4.65
C GLY A 248 1.64 24.07 -3.83
N THR A 249 1.64 22.90 -3.20
CA THR A 249 0.53 22.42 -2.34
C THR A 249 0.36 23.24 -1.07
N GLY A 250 1.40 23.95 -0.65
CA GLY A 250 1.42 24.73 0.60
C GLY A 250 1.89 23.91 1.81
N LEU A 251 2.13 22.61 1.65
CA LEU A 251 2.78 21.76 2.66
C LEU A 251 4.19 21.41 2.17
N PRO A 252 5.25 21.62 2.97
CA PRO A 252 6.60 21.26 2.56
C PRO A 252 6.72 19.73 2.44
N THR A 253 7.11 19.29 1.25
CA THR A 253 7.45 17.91 0.94
C THR A 253 8.81 17.87 0.28
N VAL A 254 9.68 16.98 0.74
CA VAL A 254 11.06 16.88 0.28
C VAL A 254 11.32 15.48 -0.22
N GLY A 255 11.84 15.36 -1.45
CA GLY A 255 12.33 14.11 -2.00
C GLY A 255 13.85 13.99 -1.82
N ILE A 256 14.34 12.82 -1.45
CA ILE A 256 15.77 12.52 -1.41
C ILE A 256 16.05 11.26 -2.20
N MET A 257 17.00 11.35 -3.13
CA MET A 257 17.63 10.19 -3.76
C MET A 257 19.01 9.99 -3.13
N ALA A 258 19.34 8.77 -2.76
CA ALA A 258 20.64 8.43 -2.19
C ALA A 258 21.20 7.14 -2.80
N TYR A 259 22.52 7.09 -3.00
CA TYR A 259 23.22 5.88 -3.41
C TYR A 259 24.68 5.91 -2.92
N ASP A 260 25.26 4.74 -2.75
CA ASP A 260 26.67 4.60 -2.42
C ASP A 260 27.49 4.34 -3.68
N PRO A 261 28.33 5.28 -4.14
CA PRO A 261 29.16 5.08 -5.34
C PRO A 261 30.16 3.91 -5.24
N ALA A 262 30.49 3.47 -4.03
CA ALA A 262 31.46 2.38 -3.82
C ALA A 262 30.81 0.99 -3.99
N THR A 263 29.52 0.86 -3.70
CA THR A 263 28.80 -0.42 -3.69
C THR A 263 27.77 -0.56 -4.80
N PHE A 264 27.20 0.55 -5.29
CA PHE A 264 26.25 0.56 -6.41
C PHE A 264 26.95 0.25 -7.74
N PRO A 265 26.42 -0.56 -8.66
CA PRO A 265 25.17 -1.34 -8.53
C PRO A 265 25.39 -2.77 -8.00
N ARG A 266 26.61 -3.12 -7.55
CA ARG A 266 26.99 -4.51 -7.26
C ARG A 266 26.30 -5.10 -6.02
N SER A 267 26.21 -4.32 -4.94
CA SER A 267 25.71 -4.78 -3.64
C SER A 267 24.80 -3.76 -2.94
N SER A 268 24.49 -2.65 -3.58
CA SER A 268 23.51 -1.67 -3.10
C SER A 268 22.67 -1.11 -4.23
N GLU A 269 21.57 -0.48 -3.86
CA GLU A 269 20.56 0.09 -4.76
C GLU A 269 20.55 1.61 -4.65
N ILE A 270 19.86 2.26 -5.60
CA ILE A 270 19.44 3.65 -5.48
C ILE A 270 18.22 3.68 -4.59
N VAL A 271 18.28 4.42 -3.49
CA VAL A 271 17.14 4.65 -2.60
C VAL A 271 16.55 6.03 -2.93
N PHE A 272 15.27 6.06 -3.25
CA PHE A 272 14.54 7.28 -3.59
C PHE A 272 13.26 7.33 -2.78
N THR A 273 13.12 8.39 -1.94
CA THR A 273 12.01 8.51 -1.00
C THR A 273 11.65 9.98 -0.78
N ALA A 274 10.56 10.21 -0.05
CA ALA A 274 10.11 11.55 0.30
C ALA A 274 9.73 11.64 1.78
N GLY A 275 9.54 12.87 2.26
CA GLY A 275 9.01 13.16 3.58
C GLY A 275 8.22 14.47 3.57
N SER A 276 7.04 14.48 4.17
CA SER A 276 6.20 15.66 4.36
C SER A 276 6.06 15.99 5.84
N ALA A 277 6.10 17.27 6.17
CA ALA A 277 5.89 17.78 7.54
C ALA A 277 5.30 19.19 7.47
N THR A 278 5.01 19.81 8.61
CA THR A 278 4.48 21.18 8.67
C THR A 278 5.55 22.25 8.53
N SER A 279 6.82 21.92 8.81
CA SER A 279 7.97 22.79 8.57
C SER A 279 8.98 22.16 7.59
N PRO A 280 9.74 22.99 6.82
CA PRO A 280 10.70 22.53 5.82
C PRO A 280 11.74 21.56 6.37
N GLU A 281 12.45 21.94 7.44
CA GLU A 281 13.54 21.10 7.98
C GLU A 281 13.04 19.77 8.53
N LYS A 282 11.81 19.72 9.11
CA LYS A 282 11.20 18.46 9.55
C LYS A 282 10.83 17.54 8.38
N ALA A 283 10.44 18.11 7.24
CA ALA A 283 10.24 17.34 6.02
C ALA A 283 11.55 16.68 5.53
N VAL A 284 12.67 17.43 5.57
CA VAL A 284 13.99 16.88 5.24
C VAL A 284 14.42 15.78 6.23
N ILE A 285 14.21 16.00 7.55
CA ILE A 285 14.51 14.98 8.59
C ILE A 285 13.73 13.69 8.31
N ARG A 286 12.43 13.81 7.97
CA ARG A 286 11.60 12.62 7.63
C ARG A 286 12.15 11.87 6.43
N ALA A 287 12.52 12.58 5.36
CA ALA A 287 13.09 11.96 4.17
C ALA A 287 14.43 11.28 4.45
N PHE A 288 15.33 11.86 5.23
CA PHE A 288 16.59 11.21 5.63
C PHE A 288 16.37 9.97 6.48
N THR A 289 15.47 10.02 7.46
CA THR A 289 15.16 8.85 8.31
C THR A 289 14.44 7.75 7.53
N GLU A 290 13.64 8.10 6.50
CA GLU A 290 13.05 7.13 5.57
C GLU A 290 14.13 6.39 4.78
N ILE A 291 15.12 7.11 4.23
CA ILE A 291 16.26 6.47 3.56
C ILE A 291 16.97 5.50 4.51
N ALA A 292 17.22 5.89 5.75
CA ALA A 292 17.89 5.02 6.72
C ALA A 292 17.07 3.73 7.01
N GLN A 293 15.75 3.83 7.03
CA GLN A 293 14.87 2.65 7.17
C GLN A 293 14.98 1.70 5.96
N LEU A 294 15.15 2.24 4.76
CA LEU A 294 15.24 1.49 3.51
C LEU A 294 16.67 1.07 3.18
N ALA A 295 17.67 1.81 3.67
CA ALA A 295 19.06 1.72 3.29
C ALA A 295 19.94 0.79 4.15
N GLY A 296 19.35 -0.21 4.80
CA GLY A 296 20.12 -1.40 5.12
C GLY A 296 20.98 -1.85 3.93
N ASP A 297 20.57 -1.40 2.76
CA ASP A 297 20.97 -1.72 1.40
C ASP A 297 22.27 -1.12 0.93
N PHE A 298 22.83 -0.13 1.59
CA PHE A 298 24.16 0.36 1.25
C PHE A 298 25.27 -0.62 1.65
N GLU A 299 24.91 -1.70 2.34
CA GLU A 299 25.85 -2.76 2.75
C GLU A 299 25.34 -4.18 2.44
N THR A 300 24.07 -4.33 2.07
CA THR A 300 23.42 -5.63 1.86
C THR A 300 22.67 -5.64 0.54
N GLU A 301 22.43 -6.82 -0.02
CA GLU A 301 21.61 -7.02 -1.23
C GLU A 301 20.11 -6.96 -0.93
N SER A 302 19.69 -6.16 0.03
CA SER A 302 18.28 -6.09 0.40
C SER A 302 17.47 -5.38 -0.69
N ARG A 303 16.21 -5.77 -0.84
CA ARG A 303 15.32 -5.31 -1.91
C ARG A 303 14.09 -4.65 -1.32
N TYR A 304 14.24 -3.39 -0.93
CA TYR A 304 13.08 -2.60 -0.48
C TYR A 304 12.49 -1.81 -1.63
N GLU A 305 11.16 -1.72 -1.64
CA GLU A 305 10.45 -0.76 -2.48
C GLU A 305 10.25 0.55 -1.71
N PRO A 306 10.75 1.68 -2.22
CA PRO A 306 10.49 2.98 -1.63
C PRO A 306 8.99 3.28 -1.68
N SER A 307 8.44 3.79 -0.60
CA SER A 307 7.03 4.13 -0.56
C SER A 307 6.70 5.30 -1.47
N GLY A 308 5.85 5.09 -2.47
CA GLY A 308 5.30 6.12 -3.33
C GLY A 308 6.19 6.63 -4.46
N LEU A 309 7.39 6.08 -4.65
CA LEU A 309 8.30 6.45 -5.72
C LEU A 309 8.79 5.22 -6.48
N GLY A 310 9.14 5.41 -7.77
CA GLY A 310 9.71 4.38 -8.63
C GLY A 310 11.11 3.96 -8.20
N LYS A 311 11.44 2.70 -8.43
CA LYS A 311 12.77 2.14 -8.16
C LYS A 311 13.66 2.27 -9.40
N TYR A 312 14.81 2.93 -9.25
CA TYR A 312 15.78 3.07 -10.32
C TYR A 312 16.81 1.92 -10.28
N GLN A 313 17.13 1.39 -11.45
CA GLN A 313 18.17 0.37 -11.63
C GLN A 313 19.50 0.99 -12.08
N GLU A 314 19.44 2.15 -12.73
CA GLU A 314 20.58 2.86 -13.31
C GLU A 314 20.51 4.35 -12.97
N LEU A 315 21.66 5.01 -12.80
CA LEU A 315 21.73 6.44 -12.48
C LEU A 315 21.13 7.33 -13.58
N ASP A 316 21.25 6.93 -14.84
CA ASP A 316 20.72 7.67 -15.98
C ASP A 316 19.19 7.81 -15.92
N GLN A 317 18.50 6.83 -15.32
CA GLN A 317 17.04 6.92 -15.10
C GLN A 317 16.64 8.06 -14.18
N SER A 318 17.56 8.49 -13.30
CA SER A 318 17.38 9.60 -12.34
C SER A 318 17.92 10.94 -12.84
N ALA A 319 18.47 11.02 -14.07
CA ALA A 319 19.11 12.23 -14.59
C ALA A 319 18.21 13.47 -14.55
N TRP A 320 16.90 13.32 -14.71
CA TRP A 320 15.93 14.41 -14.62
C TRP A 320 15.90 15.07 -13.23
N LEU A 321 16.26 14.37 -12.14
CA LEU A 321 16.36 14.93 -10.79
C LEU A 321 17.59 15.85 -10.62
N GLN A 322 18.61 15.74 -11.48
CA GLN A 322 19.83 16.53 -11.37
C GLN A 322 19.64 17.97 -11.85
N SER A 323 18.58 18.28 -12.58
CA SER A 323 18.24 19.60 -13.09
C SER A 323 17.47 20.44 -12.06
N GLY A 324 17.51 21.76 -12.22
CA GLY A 324 16.76 22.74 -11.42
C GLY A 324 17.64 23.68 -10.61
N PRO A 325 17.07 24.81 -10.18
CA PRO A 325 17.80 25.80 -9.39
C PRO A 325 18.13 25.30 -7.99
N LEU A 326 19.24 25.76 -7.42
CA LEU A 326 19.58 25.55 -6.01
C LEU A 326 18.85 26.63 -5.17
N VAL A 327 18.10 26.19 -4.16
CA VAL A 327 17.32 27.06 -3.27
C VAL A 327 17.61 26.74 -1.80
N PRO A 328 17.51 27.71 -0.90
CA PRO A 328 17.65 27.45 0.54
C PRO A 328 16.39 26.74 1.08
N VAL A 329 16.54 25.99 2.17
CA VAL A 329 15.46 25.20 2.77
C VAL A 329 14.29 26.06 3.25
N ASP A 330 14.53 27.28 3.70
CA ASP A 330 13.53 28.23 4.16
C ASP A 330 12.69 28.86 3.01
N SER A 331 13.03 28.58 1.75
CA SER A 331 12.19 28.95 0.60
C SER A 331 10.95 28.03 0.43
N LEU A 332 10.92 26.87 1.09
CA LEU A 332 9.77 25.99 1.08
C LEU A 332 8.63 26.56 1.93
N PRO A 333 7.37 26.15 1.67
CA PRO A 333 6.26 26.56 2.52
C PRO A 333 6.48 26.12 3.98
N ASP A 334 6.01 26.92 4.93
CA ASP A 334 6.02 26.60 6.36
C ASP A 334 4.64 26.89 6.95
N ILE A 335 4.00 25.88 7.53
CA ILE A 335 2.70 25.98 8.22
C ILE A 335 2.80 25.54 9.68
N SER A 336 4.02 25.42 10.20
CA SER A 336 4.25 24.98 11.57
C SER A 336 3.68 25.98 12.59
N ASP A 337 3.10 25.43 13.65
CA ASP A 337 2.61 26.17 14.82
C ASP A 337 3.09 25.46 16.09
N ARG A 338 2.95 26.10 17.24
CA ARG A 338 3.20 25.48 18.56
C ARG A 338 2.11 24.50 18.98
N ASP A 339 0.98 24.52 18.30
CA ASP A 339 -0.20 23.70 18.56
C ASP A 339 -0.52 22.86 17.31
N ILE A 340 -0.45 21.53 17.45
CA ILE A 340 -0.73 20.58 16.36
C ILE A 340 -2.16 20.74 15.83
N HIS A 341 -3.14 21.08 16.68
CA HIS A 341 -4.50 21.34 16.24
C HIS A 341 -4.57 22.50 15.24
N ARG A 342 -3.80 23.58 15.47
CA ARG A 342 -3.73 24.70 14.53
C ARG A 342 -3.09 24.33 13.20
N GLU A 343 -2.09 23.47 13.23
CA GLU A 343 -1.50 22.93 11.99
C GLU A 343 -2.52 22.11 11.19
N VAL A 344 -3.32 21.28 11.86
CA VAL A 344 -4.42 20.52 11.22
C VAL A 344 -5.46 21.46 10.61
N GLN A 345 -5.86 22.52 11.32
CA GLN A 345 -6.80 23.51 10.81
C GLN A 345 -6.21 24.27 9.60
N THR A 346 -4.94 24.70 9.69
CA THR A 346 -4.25 25.39 8.59
C THR A 346 -4.20 24.49 7.35
N LEU A 347 -3.88 23.20 7.54
CA LEU A 347 -3.84 22.23 6.45
C LEU A 347 -5.23 22.05 5.80
N ALA A 348 -6.29 21.96 6.60
CA ALA A 348 -7.66 21.88 6.07
C ALA A 348 -8.04 23.11 5.25
N LEU A 349 -7.69 24.31 5.72
CA LEU A 349 -7.91 25.56 4.97
C LEU A 349 -7.11 25.64 3.66
N LEU A 350 -5.87 25.13 3.64
CA LEU A 350 -5.05 25.03 2.42
C LEU A 350 -5.69 24.11 1.40
N LEU A 351 -6.25 22.98 1.84
CA LEU A 351 -6.96 22.03 0.99
C LEU A 351 -8.24 22.65 0.41
N GLU A 352 -9.06 23.30 1.24
CA GLU A 352 -10.31 23.94 0.80
C GLU A 352 -10.09 25.02 -0.27
N LYS A 353 -9.03 25.84 -0.12
CA LYS A 353 -8.65 26.83 -1.14
C LYS A 353 -8.31 26.19 -2.50
N ARG A 354 -8.02 24.89 -2.54
CA ARG A 354 -7.69 24.11 -3.74
C ARG A 354 -8.82 23.19 -4.19
N GLY A 355 -9.98 23.27 -3.55
CA GLY A 355 -11.14 22.43 -3.87
C GLY A 355 -11.11 21.02 -3.28
N PHE A 356 -10.26 20.76 -2.29
CA PHE A 356 -10.19 19.50 -1.58
C PHE A 356 -10.79 19.61 -0.18
N ALA A 357 -11.20 18.48 0.38
CA ALA A 357 -11.66 18.39 1.76
C ALA A 357 -10.91 17.29 2.52
N LEU A 358 -10.55 17.55 3.78
CA LEU A 358 -9.95 16.57 4.68
C LEU A 358 -11.04 15.95 5.55
N TYR A 359 -11.13 14.62 5.51
CA TYR A 359 -11.99 13.82 6.37
C TYR A 359 -11.15 12.94 7.29
N ALA A 360 -11.65 12.67 8.49
CA ALA A 360 -10.99 11.84 9.48
C ALA A 360 -11.97 10.84 10.10
N VAL A 361 -11.67 9.55 9.98
CA VAL A 361 -12.37 8.48 10.69
C VAL A 361 -11.59 8.13 11.95
N ASP A 362 -12.25 8.10 13.10
CA ASP A 362 -11.65 7.61 14.34
C ASP A 362 -11.62 6.08 14.32
N THR A 363 -10.42 5.54 14.16
CA THR A 363 -10.16 4.10 14.13
C THR A 363 -9.58 3.57 15.43
N THR A 364 -9.53 4.39 16.49
CA THR A 364 -9.00 4.03 17.80
C THR A 364 -9.57 2.70 18.29
N HIS A 365 -8.68 1.76 18.61
CA HIS A 365 -9.11 0.46 19.14
C HIS A 365 -9.64 0.63 20.57
N PRO A 366 -10.89 0.16 20.85
CA PRO A 366 -11.58 0.46 22.12
C PRO A 366 -10.86 -0.05 23.37
N GLU A 367 -10.07 -1.10 23.27
CA GLU A 367 -9.30 -1.63 24.40
C GLU A 367 -7.90 -1.04 24.51
N LEU A 368 -7.25 -0.66 23.39
CA LEU A 368 -5.93 -0.05 23.40
C LEU A 368 -5.96 1.40 23.86
N GLN A 369 -7.00 2.14 23.50
CA GLN A 369 -7.17 3.55 23.84
C GLN A 369 -5.96 4.42 23.41
N ILE A 370 -5.24 3.99 22.38
CA ILE A 370 -4.21 4.79 21.71
C ILE A 370 -4.87 5.44 20.49
N PRO A 371 -4.88 6.78 20.39
CA PRO A 371 -5.52 7.47 19.30
C PRO A 371 -5.02 7.02 17.94
N ALA A 372 -5.94 6.66 17.05
CA ALA A 372 -5.67 6.26 15.69
C ALA A 372 -6.74 6.82 14.77
N THR A 373 -6.34 7.34 13.62
CA THR A 373 -7.25 7.93 12.63
C THR A 373 -6.97 7.38 11.24
N TYR A 374 -7.99 7.43 10.39
CA TYR A 374 -7.85 7.19 8.97
C TYR A 374 -8.25 8.48 8.25
N ALA A 375 -7.24 9.21 7.79
CA ALA A 375 -7.40 10.46 7.05
C ALA A 375 -7.73 10.16 5.58
N LEU A 376 -8.60 10.97 4.99
CA LEU A 376 -9.06 10.82 3.60
C LEU A 376 -9.12 12.20 2.95
N ILE A 377 -8.59 12.31 1.74
CA ILE A 377 -8.68 13.51 0.90
C ILE A 377 -9.16 13.05 -0.48
N PRO A 378 -10.48 13.12 -0.76
CA PRO A 378 -11.02 12.80 -2.08
C PRO A 378 -10.30 13.62 -3.17
N GLY A 379 -9.91 12.97 -4.28
CA GLY A 379 -9.18 13.60 -5.38
C GLY A 379 -7.66 13.53 -5.26
N PHE A 380 -7.08 13.13 -4.14
CA PHE A 380 -5.65 12.85 -4.08
C PHE A 380 -5.32 11.57 -4.87
N SER A 381 -4.27 11.65 -5.69
CA SER A 381 -3.77 10.52 -6.48
C SER A 381 -2.67 9.79 -5.73
N PHE A 382 -2.60 8.48 -5.88
CA PHE A 382 -1.54 7.64 -5.32
C PHE A 382 -0.94 6.80 -6.45
N ARG A 383 0.32 6.40 -6.31
CA ARG A 383 1.03 5.58 -7.30
C ARG A 383 0.34 4.21 -7.49
N GLU A 384 -0.11 3.63 -6.39
CA GLU A 384 -0.72 2.30 -6.35
C GLU A 384 -2.10 2.25 -6.98
N ARG A 385 -2.72 3.40 -7.27
CA ARG A 385 -4.02 3.45 -7.94
C ARG A 385 -3.90 3.05 -9.41
N THR A 386 -4.82 2.20 -9.83
CA THR A 386 -5.03 1.93 -11.25
C THR A 386 -5.29 3.24 -11.99
N PRO A 387 -4.52 3.58 -13.04
CA PRO A 387 -4.71 4.84 -13.78
C PRO A 387 -6.11 5.05 -14.34
N SER A 388 -6.85 3.95 -14.58
CA SER A 388 -8.22 3.92 -15.10
C SER A 388 -9.28 3.72 -14.00
N ALA A 389 -8.93 3.95 -12.73
CA ALA A 389 -9.88 3.80 -11.62
C ALA A 389 -11.11 4.70 -11.82
N CYS A 390 -12.30 4.11 -11.76
CA CYS A 390 -13.57 4.80 -11.89
C CYS A 390 -14.64 4.13 -11.04
N LEU A 391 -15.74 4.84 -10.81
CA LEU A 391 -16.87 4.33 -10.02
C LEU A 391 -17.43 3.02 -10.61
N GLY A 392 -17.53 2.96 -11.94
CA GLY A 392 -18.02 1.77 -12.65
C GLY A 392 -17.10 0.56 -12.48
N LEU A 393 -15.77 0.76 -12.47
CA LEU A 393 -14.78 -0.30 -12.25
C LEU A 393 -14.96 -0.94 -10.86
N PHE A 394 -15.02 -0.15 -9.79
CA PHE A 394 -15.13 -0.66 -8.44
C PHE A 394 -16.50 -1.28 -8.16
N THR A 395 -17.57 -0.65 -8.62
CA THR A 395 -18.93 -1.22 -8.49
C THR A 395 -19.05 -2.52 -9.29
N GLY A 396 -18.51 -2.56 -10.50
CA GLY A 396 -18.48 -3.77 -11.34
C GLY A 396 -17.74 -4.93 -10.67
N ARG A 397 -16.63 -4.65 -9.96
CA ARG A 397 -15.92 -5.64 -9.17
C ARG A 397 -16.80 -6.22 -8.06
N ILE A 398 -17.45 -5.37 -7.26
CA ILE A 398 -18.34 -5.80 -6.17
C ILE A 398 -19.50 -6.64 -6.73
N LEU A 399 -20.11 -6.22 -7.85
CA LEU A 399 -21.15 -6.98 -8.54
C LEU A 399 -20.66 -8.38 -8.93
N ALA A 400 -19.47 -8.50 -9.50
CA ALA A 400 -18.90 -9.79 -9.91
C ALA A 400 -18.59 -10.71 -8.72
N GLU A 401 -18.08 -10.13 -7.62
CA GLU A 401 -17.62 -10.88 -6.46
C GLU A 401 -18.76 -11.26 -5.50
N GLU A 402 -19.76 -10.40 -5.31
CA GLU A 402 -20.73 -10.52 -4.20
C GLU A 402 -22.18 -10.67 -4.65
N ALA A 403 -22.60 -10.05 -5.76
CA ALA A 403 -24.01 -10.06 -6.16
C ALA A 403 -24.47 -11.42 -6.72
N SER A 404 -25.79 -11.65 -6.74
CA SER A 404 -26.37 -12.77 -7.47
C SER A 404 -26.19 -12.58 -8.98
N TYR A 405 -26.19 -13.69 -9.74
CA TYR A 405 -25.97 -13.63 -11.19
C TYR A 405 -26.94 -12.67 -11.91
N PRO A 406 -28.28 -12.68 -11.67
CA PRO A 406 -29.21 -11.76 -12.31
C PRO A 406 -28.97 -10.29 -11.92
N GLN A 407 -28.63 -10.02 -10.66
CA GLN A 407 -28.33 -8.66 -10.20
C GLN A 407 -27.06 -8.12 -10.85
N ALA A 408 -25.99 -8.92 -10.90
CA ALA A 408 -24.74 -8.55 -11.53
C ALA A 408 -24.94 -8.25 -13.02
N GLU A 409 -25.65 -9.12 -13.77
CA GLU A 409 -25.91 -8.88 -15.20
C GLU A 409 -26.74 -7.61 -15.43
N SER A 410 -27.77 -7.35 -14.62
CA SER A 410 -28.53 -6.09 -14.71
C SER A 410 -27.64 -4.88 -14.43
N GLY A 411 -26.76 -4.97 -13.43
CA GLY A 411 -25.77 -3.93 -13.14
C GLY A 411 -24.79 -3.70 -14.27
N PHE A 412 -24.27 -4.76 -14.89
CA PHE A 412 -23.37 -4.64 -16.04
C PHE A 412 -24.04 -4.01 -17.26
N VAL A 413 -25.32 -4.25 -17.48
CA VAL A 413 -26.07 -3.55 -18.55
C VAL A 413 -26.13 -2.04 -18.30
N LEU A 414 -26.36 -1.62 -17.05
CA LEU A 414 -26.31 -0.20 -16.69
C LEU A 414 -24.90 0.39 -16.85
N LEU A 415 -23.87 -0.32 -16.40
CA LEU A 415 -22.48 0.12 -16.55
C LEU A 415 -22.07 0.25 -18.00
N ASP A 416 -22.46 -0.68 -18.89
CA ASP A 416 -22.21 -0.58 -20.33
C ASP A 416 -22.91 0.63 -20.98
N ALA A 417 -24.09 1.01 -20.47
CA ALA A 417 -24.81 2.19 -20.97
C ALA A 417 -24.16 3.51 -20.53
N ILE A 418 -23.60 3.57 -19.31
CA ILE A 418 -22.93 4.77 -18.78
C ILE A 418 -21.50 4.88 -19.27
N TYR A 419 -20.78 3.76 -19.40
CA TYR A 419 -19.39 3.67 -19.88
C TYR A 419 -19.30 2.89 -21.17
N PRO A 420 -19.65 3.47 -22.33
CA PRO A 420 -19.58 2.78 -23.61
C PRO A 420 -18.16 2.28 -23.93
N ARG A 421 -18.03 1.02 -24.34
CA ARG A 421 -16.75 0.37 -24.67
C ARG A 421 -15.75 0.33 -23.48
N ASN A 422 -16.25 0.30 -22.25
CA ASN A 422 -15.37 0.16 -21.09
C ASN A 422 -14.59 -1.18 -21.15
N HIS A 423 -13.41 -1.19 -20.51
CA HIS A 423 -12.52 -2.35 -20.47
C HIS A 423 -12.90 -3.34 -19.35
N PHE A 424 -13.61 -2.89 -18.32
CA PHE A 424 -13.83 -3.65 -17.10
C PHE A 424 -15.08 -4.55 -17.14
N THR A 425 -16.19 -4.13 -17.75
CA THR A 425 -17.42 -4.93 -17.75
C THR A 425 -17.27 -6.31 -18.39
N PRO A 426 -16.60 -6.47 -19.55
CA PRO A 426 -16.36 -7.80 -20.09
C PRO A 426 -15.49 -8.67 -19.17
N PHE A 427 -14.51 -8.09 -18.48
CA PHE A 427 -13.68 -8.80 -17.52
C PHE A 427 -14.49 -9.29 -16.33
N PHE A 428 -15.33 -8.44 -15.76
CA PHE A 428 -16.18 -8.80 -14.61
C PHE A 428 -17.27 -9.80 -14.97
N ARG A 429 -17.84 -9.76 -16.19
CA ARG A 429 -18.70 -10.85 -16.68
C ARG A 429 -17.95 -12.17 -16.75
N GLY A 430 -16.71 -12.16 -17.19
CA GLY A 430 -15.86 -13.34 -17.17
C GLY A 430 -15.64 -13.89 -15.76
N LEU A 431 -15.39 -13.03 -14.77
CA LEU A 431 -15.26 -13.43 -13.37
C LEU A 431 -16.58 -13.97 -12.79
N LEU A 432 -17.70 -13.32 -13.09
CA LEU A 432 -19.04 -13.77 -12.68
C LEU A 432 -19.33 -15.17 -13.24
N ASP A 433 -19.11 -15.39 -14.53
CA ASP A 433 -19.29 -16.68 -15.17
C ASP A 433 -18.35 -17.75 -14.58
N LEU A 434 -17.11 -17.40 -14.28
CA LEU A 434 -16.14 -18.29 -13.65
C LEU A 434 -16.60 -18.73 -12.24
N ARG A 435 -17.13 -17.77 -11.43
CA ARG A 435 -17.71 -18.04 -10.11
C ARG A 435 -18.89 -19.02 -10.20
N HIS A 436 -19.70 -18.89 -11.24
CA HIS A 436 -20.86 -19.76 -11.48
C HIS A 436 -20.58 -21.00 -12.35
N GLN A 437 -19.30 -21.31 -12.61
CA GLN A 437 -18.84 -22.46 -13.39
C GLN A 437 -19.29 -22.47 -14.87
N HIS A 438 -19.69 -21.31 -15.40
CA HIS A 438 -20.00 -21.12 -16.83
C HIS A 438 -18.73 -20.92 -17.65
N LEU A 439 -17.84 -21.93 -17.65
CA LEU A 439 -16.47 -21.80 -18.14
C LEU A 439 -16.35 -21.33 -19.61
N ASP A 440 -17.24 -21.78 -20.48
CA ASP A 440 -17.22 -21.39 -21.90
C ASP A 440 -17.57 -19.91 -22.09
N ASN A 441 -18.53 -19.40 -21.30
CA ASN A 441 -18.90 -17.99 -21.32
C ASN A 441 -17.77 -17.14 -20.71
N ALA A 442 -17.18 -17.58 -19.60
CA ALA A 442 -16.04 -16.92 -18.99
C ALA A 442 -14.89 -16.71 -19.98
N ILE A 443 -14.50 -17.76 -20.73
CA ILE A 443 -13.44 -17.67 -21.75
C ILE A 443 -13.81 -16.66 -22.85
N LYS A 444 -15.07 -16.66 -23.33
CA LYS A 444 -15.53 -15.69 -24.33
C LYS A 444 -15.46 -14.25 -23.82
N HIS A 445 -15.91 -14.02 -22.58
CA HIS A 445 -15.87 -12.69 -21.98
C HIS A 445 -14.45 -12.21 -21.72
N PHE A 446 -13.56 -13.06 -21.23
CA PHE A 446 -12.14 -12.71 -21.08
C PHE A 446 -11.47 -12.43 -22.45
N SER A 447 -11.78 -13.21 -23.50
CA SER A 447 -11.26 -12.94 -24.84
C SER A 447 -11.68 -11.57 -25.36
N ARG A 448 -12.92 -11.15 -25.07
CA ARG A 448 -13.39 -9.80 -25.40
C ARG A 448 -12.71 -8.73 -24.53
N ALA A 449 -12.52 -9.02 -23.25
CA ALA A 449 -11.90 -8.07 -22.31
C ALA A 449 -10.44 -7.78 -22.67
N GLU A 450 -9.68 -8.78 -23.13
CA GLU A 450 -8.24 -8.67 -23.37
C GLU A 450 -7.86 -7.55 -24.33
N ALA A 451 -8.61 -7.41 -25.42
CA ALA A 451 -8.38 -6.37 -26.44
C ALA A 451 -8.73 -4.95 -25.96
N LEU A 452 -9.42 -4.82 -24.82
CA LEU A 452 -9.88 -3.55 -24.26
C LEU A 452 -9.00 -3.08 -23.09
N GLN A 453 -8.12 -3.94 -22.54
CA GLN A 453 -7.32 -3.57 -21.40
C GLN A 453 -6.28 -2.51 -21.74
N PRO A 454 -6.16 -1.44 -20.95
CA PRO A 454 -5.31 -0.29 -21.26
C PRO A 454 -3.82 -0.54 -21.05
N THR A 455 -3.43 -1.47 -20.18
CA THR A 455 -2.03 -1.73 -19.84
C THR A 455 -1.61 -3.19 -20.13
N PRO A 456 -0.31 -3.45 -20.36
CA PRO A 456 0.20 -4.81 -20.50
C PRO A 456 -0.09 -5.68 -19.26
N GLU A 457 -0.02 -5.11 -18.07
CA GLU A 457 -0.28 -5.81 -16.80
C GLU A 457 -1.74 -6.27 -16.70
N GLU A 458 -2.68 -5.41 -17.10
CA GLU A 458 -4.11 -5.75 -17.14
C GLU A 458 -4.41 -6.78 -18.24
N GLN A 459 -3.75 -6.71 -19.40
CA GLN A 459 -3.83 -7.75 -20.44
C GLN A 459 -3.29 -9.08 -19.93
N ALA A 460 -2.17 -9.06 -19.19
CA ALA A 460 -1.61 -10.25 -18.55
C ALA A 460 -2.58 -10.89 -17.57
N LEU A 461 -3.25 -10.06 -16.75
CA LEU A 461 -4.25 -10.54 -15.80
C LEU A 461 -5.44 -11.22 -16.50
N VAL A 462 -5.93 -10.65 -17.61
CA VAL A 462 -7.01 -11.27 -18.39
C VAL A 462 -6.54 -12.60 -18.99
N ALA A 463 -5.35 -12.66 -19.56
CA ALA A 463 -4.77 -13.90 -20.11
C ALA A 463 -4.62 -14.98 -19.03
N PHE A 464 -4.23 -14.59 -17.83
CA PHE A 464 -4.19 -15.50 -16.66
C PHE A 464 -5.58 -16.08 -16.33
N TYR A 465 -6.64 -15.26 -16.28
CA TYR A 465 -7.98 -15.76 -15.98
C TYR A 465 -8.56 -16.61 -17.12
N GLN A 466 -8.20 -16.35 -18.39
CA GLN A 466 -8.49 -17.27 -19.49
C GLN A 466 -7.84 -18.63 -19.27
N ALA A 467 -6.56 -18.63 -18.93
CA ALA A 467 -5.84 -19.86 -18.63
C ALA A 467 -6.44 -20.58 -17.43
N TYR A 468 -6.79 -19.85 -16.37
CA TYR A 468 -7.44 -20.45 -15.21
C TYR A 468 -8.77 -21.13 -15.56
N ALA A 469 -9.62 -20.50 -16.36
CA ALA A 469 -10.86 -21.11 -16.85
C ALA A 469 -10.58 -22.36 -17.70
N LEU A 470 -9.55 -22.35 -18.53
CA LEU A 470 -9.11 -23.49 -19.34
C LEU A 470 -8.57 -24.64 -18.48
N THR A 471 -7.82 -24.35 -17.42
CA THR A 471 -7.36 -25.41 -16.48
C THR A 471 -8.54 -26.10 -15.79
N ARG A 472 -9.62 -25.35 -15.47
CA ARG A 472 -10.85 -25.92 -14.91
C ARG A 472 -11.58 -26.82 -15.94
N LYS A 473 -11.38 -26.58 -17.23
CA LYS A 473 -11.83 -27.45 -18.33
C LYS A 473 -10.84 -28.56 -18.66
N GLN A 474 -9.71 -28.64 -18.00
CA GLN A 474 -8.60 -29.55 -18.26
C GLN A 474 -7.95 -29.38 -19.67
N ASP A 475 -8.13 -28.24 -20.31
CA ASP A 475 -7.42 -27.89 -21.53
C ASP A 475 -6.05 -27.25 -21.18
N TRP A 476 -5.14 -28.09 -20.72
CA TRP A 476 -3.83 -27.71 -20.22
C TRP A 476 -2.95 -27.08 -21.30
N THR A 477 -3.04 -27.59 -22.53
CA THR A 477 -2.24 -27.11 -23.67
C THR A 477 -2.60 -25.68 -24.03
N THR A 478 -3.90 -25.38 -24.13
CA THR A 478 -4.36 -24.02 -24.43
C THR A 478 -4.09 -23.08 -23.25
N ALA A 479 -4.24 -23.57 -22.01
CA ALA A 479 -3.90 -22.79 -20.82
C ALA A 479 -2.43 -22.35 -20.81
N CYS A 480 -1.48 -23.23 -21.16
CA CYS A 480 -0.06 -22.88 -21.23
C CYS A 480 0.18 -21.70 -22.21
N ARG A 481 -0.47 -21.68 -23.38
CA ARG A 481 -0.31 -20.58 -24.35
C ARG A 481 -0.75 -19.23 -23.80
N HIS A 482 -1.87 -19.19 -23.08
CA HIS A 482 -2.33 -17.96 -22.44
C HIS A 482 -1.40 -17.53 -21.28
N LEU A 483 -0.83 -18.49 -20.54
CA LEU A 483 0.14 -18.19 -19.47
C LEU A 483 1.50 -17.74 -20.03
N ASP A 484 1.94 -18.29 -21.15
CA ASP A 484 3.13 -17.78 -21.87
C ASP A 484 2.95 -16.30 -22.22
N ARG A 485 1.75 -15.92 -22.68
CA ARG A 485 1.42 -14.52 -22.97
C ARG A 485 1.37 -13.67 -21.71
N ALA A 486 0.74 -14.15 -20.62
CA ALA A 486 0.67 -13.43 -19.35
C ALA A 486 2.07 -13.14 -18.80
N ILE A 487 2.95 -14.14 -18.80
CA ILE A 487 4.35 -14.02 -18.35
C ILE A 487 5.14 -13.06 -19.25
N HIS A 488 4.93 -13.10 -20.56
CA HIS A 488 5.59 -12.17 -21.48
C HIS A 488 5.20 -10.71 -21.21
N LEU A 489 3.92 -10.44 -20.94
CA LEU A 489 3.40 -9.10 -20.65
C LEU A 489 3.76 -8.60 -19.26
N SER A 490 3.82 -9.50 -18.25
CA SER A 490 4.11 -9.16 -16.87
C SER A 490 4.86 -10.31 -16.17
N PRO A 491 6.20 -10.37 -16.28
CA PRO A 491 7.00 -11.51 -15.81
C PRO A 491 7.14 -11.60 -14.29
N GLY A 492 6.80 -10.53 -13.56
CA GLY A 492 6.96 -10.45 -12.10
C GLY A 492 5.89 -11.13 -11.25
N SER A 493 4.92 -11.83 -11.86
CA SER A 493 3.84 -12.50 -11.13
C SER A 493 4.16 -13.99 -10.89
N HIS A 494 4.39 -14.36 -9.62
CA HIS A 494 4.60 -15.77 -9.26
C HIS A 494 3.40 -16.65 -9.62
N ALA A 495 2.17 -16.12 -9.54
CA ALA A 495 0.94 -16.86 -9.82
C ALA A 495 0.87 -17.37 -11.27
N TYR A 496 1.43 -16.62 -12.24
CA TYR A 496 1.44 -17.03 -13.64
C TYR A 496 2.37 -18.21 -13.86
N HIS A 497 3.54 -18.19 -13.26
CA HIS A 497 4.50 -19.30 -13.28
C HIS A 497 3.94 -20.53 -12.55
N ASN A 498 3.35 -20.35 -11.36
CA ASN A 498 2.72 -21.45 -10.62
C ASN A 498 1.65 -22.16 -11.45
N LEU A 499 0.73 -21.41 -12.05
CA LEU A 499 -0.36 -22.01 -12.83
C LEU A 499 0.17 -22.69 -14.11
N ARG A 500 1.20 -22.12 -14.78
CA ARG A 500 1.83 -22.77 -15.94
C ARG A 500 2.59 -24.03 -15.53
N GLY A 501 3.31 -24.01 -14.42
CA GLY A 501 3.95 -25.18 -13.83
C GLY A 501 2.95 -26.28 -13.53
N THR A 502 1.79 -25.93 -12.97
CA THR A 502 0.69 -26.87 -12.73
C THR A 502 0.15 -27.45 -14.02
N ALA A 503 -0.09 -26.65 -15.05
CA ALA A 503 -0.56 -27.12 -16.34
C ALA A 503 0.45 -28.06 -17.02
N ARG A 504 1.74 -27.71 -17.04
CA ARG A 504 2.84 -28.53 -17.57
C ARG A 504 2.99 -29.84 -16.79
N PHE A 505 2.82 -29.80 -15.47
CA PHE A 505 2.82 -31.01 -14.65
C PHE A 505 1.70 -31.98 -15.06
N LYS A 506 0.49 -31.46 -15.32
CA LYS A 506 -0.64 -32.27 -15.82
C LYS A 506 -0.37 -32.83 -17.23
N LEU A 507 0.39 -32.13 -18.06
CA LEU A 507 0.87 -32.61 -19.36
C LEU A 507 2.05 -33.59 -19.24
N LYS A 508 2.55 -33.87 -18.01
CA LYS A 508 3.73 -34.69 -17.71
C LYS A 508 5.05 -34.09 -18.23
N GLU A 509 5.08 -32.78 -18.48
CA GLU A 509 6.26 -32.01 -18.87
C GLU A 509 7.05 -31.61 -17.60
N TYR A 510 7.48 -32.60 -16.81
CA TYR A 510 8.05 -32.38 -15.48
C TYR A 510 9.29 -31.47 -15.46
N PRO A 511 10.23 -31.52 -16.44
CA PRO A 511 11.36 -30.60 -16.44
C PRO A 511 10.94 -29.14 -16.60
N GLN A 512 9.98 -28.86 -17.49
CA GLN A 512 9.46 -27.50 -17.72
C GLN A 512 8.62 -27.03 -16.53
N ALA A 513 7.81 -27.90 -15.94
CA ALA A 513 7.05 -27.61 -14.72
C ALA A 513 8.00 -27.24 -13.55
N ALA A 514 9.10 -27.96 -13.39
CA ALA A 514 10.10 -27.66 -12.37
C ALA A 514 10.75 -26.28 -12.57
N GLN A 515 11.01 -25.89 -13.82
CA GLN A 515 11.52 -24.55 -14.14
C GLN A 515 10.51 -23.45 -13.75
N ASP A 516 9.22 -23.67 -14.04
CA ASP A 516 8.17 -22.71 -13.70
C ASP A 516 8.02 -22.55 -12.18
N PHE A 517 7.98 -23.64 -11.42
CA PHE A 517 7.90 -23.56 -9.97
C PHE A 517 9.15 -22.93 -9.35
N GLN A 518 10.35 -23.16 -9.94
CA GLN A 518 11.56 -22.47 -9.50
C GLN A 518 11.46 -20.97 -9.73
N GLN A 519 10.97 -20.52 -10.90
CA GLN A 519 10.74 -19.09 -11.17
C GLN A 519 9.70 -18.49 -10.22
N ALA A 520 8.63 -19.22 -9.89
CA ALA A 520 7.67 -18.77 -8.89
C ALA A 520 8.32 -18.57 -7.51
N ILE A 521 9.21 -19.47 -7.08
CA ILE A 521 9.97 -19.37 -5.83
C ILE A 521 10.97 -18.21 -5.88
N ASP A 522 11.63 -17.98 -7.01
CA ASP A 522 12.58 -16.87 -7.18
C ASP A 522 11.87 -15.50 -7.05
N ILE A 523 10.60 -15.41 -7.45
CA ILE A 523 9.76 -14.22 -7.30
C ILE A 523 9.21 -14.12 -5.86
N ASP A 524 8.66 -15.21 -5.32
CA ASP A 524 8.13 -15.30 -3.96
C ASP A 524 8.80 -16.42 -3.16
N ASN A 525 9.89 -16.07 -2.51
CA ASN A 525 10.66 -17.02 -1.68
C ASN A 525 9.89 -17.52 -0.43
N GLY A 526 8.73 -16.94 -0.10
CA GLY A 526 7.85 -17.39 0.98
C GLY A 526 6.86 -18.48 0.59
N SER A 527 6.71 -18.81 -0.69
CA SER A 527 5.70 -19.76 -1.19
C SER A 527 6.00 -21.21 -0.78
N ALA A 528 5.25 -21.72 0.19
CA ALA A 528 5.30 -23.11 0.61
C ALA A 528 4.79 -24.05 -0.48
N ILE A 529 3.72 -23.66 -1.17
CA ILE A 529 3.07 -24.47 -2.20
C ILE A 529 3.96 -24.67 -3.43
N ASP A 530 4.72 -23.63 -3.84
CA ASP A 530 5.62 -23.74 -4.99
C ASP A 530 6.81 -24.66 -4.69
N ARG A 531 7.35 -24.61 -3.47
CA ARG A 531 8.38 -25.56 -3.02
C ARG A 531 7.88 -26.99 -3.02
N ALA A 532 6.67 -27.21 -2.52
CA ALA A 532 6.07 -28.53 -2.51
C ALA A 532 5.84 -29.05 -3.93
N ASN A 533 5.31 -28.22 -4.83
CA ASN A 533 5.08 -28.59 -6.23
C ASN A 533 6.40 -28.88 -6.97
N LEU A 534 7.45 -28.07 -6.73
CA LEU A 534 8.80 -28.33 -7.26
C LEU A 534 9.36 -29.68 -6.73
N GLY A 535 9.17 -29.95 -5.44
CA GLY A 535 9.56 -31.23 -4.83
C GLY A 535 8.87 -32.42 -5.50
N ILE A 536 7.58 -32.30 -5.80
CA ILE A 536 6.84 -33.34 -6.53
C ILE A 536 7.36 -33.49 -7.97
N CYS A 537 7.70 -32.41 -8.66
CA CYS A 537 8.33 -32.50 -9.97
C CYS A 537 9.65 -33.29 -9.90
N TYR A 538 10.52 -32.99 -8.93
CA TYR A 538 11.78 -33.73 -8.75
C TYR A 538 11.57 -35.20 -8.36
N LYS A 539 10.50 -35.54 -7.62
CA LYS A 539 10.10 -36.92 -7.37
C LYS A 539 9.84 -37.65 -8.68
N HIS A 540 9.05 -37.05 -9.60
CA HIS A 540 8.77 -37.64 -10.92
C HIS A 540 10.00 -37.73 -11.83
N LEU A 541 10.96 -36.84 -11.64
CA LEU A 541 12.25 -36.84 -12.35
C LEU A 541 13.30 -37.78 -11.74
N GLY A 542 12.95 -38.53 -10.68
CA GLY A 542 13.85 -39.47 -10.00
C GLY A 542 14.92 -38.79 -9.13
N GLN A 543 14.84 -37.47 -8.89
CA GLN A 543 15.80 -36.73 -8.07
C GLN A 543 15.39 -36.74 -6.59
N LYS A 544 15.44 -37.95 -6.00
CA LYS A 544 14.90 -38.22 -4.65
C LYS A 544 15.39 -37.23 -3.57
N LEU A 545 16.69 -36.92 -3.51
CA LEU A 545 17.24 -36.04 -2.47
C LEU A 545 16.70 -34.62 -2.56
N LYS A 546 16.66 -34.03 -3.76
CA LYS A 546 16.09 -32.69 -3.97
C LYS A 546 14.59 -32.65 -3.67
N ALA A 547 13.86 -33.72 -4.03
CA ALA A 547 12.44 -33.83 -3.72
C ALA A 547 12.20 -33.80 -2.21
N ILE A 548 12.94 -34.58 -1.43
CA ILE A 548 12.83 -34.63 0.04
C ILE A 548 13.13 -33.26 0.66
N GLU A 549 14.21 -32.60 0.26
CA GLU A 549 14.61 -31.26 0.76
C GLU A 549 13.50 -30.22 0.54
N LEU A 550 12.98 -30.15 -0.67
CA LEU A 550 11.95 -29.15 -1.03
C LEU A 550 10.60 -29.43 -0.37
N LEU A 551 10.18 -30.70 -0.29
CA LEU A 551 8.96 -31.08 0.41
C LEU A 551 9.08 -30.77 1.91
N HIS A 552 10.23 -31.05 2.53
CA HIS A 552 10.48 -30.72 3.93
C HIS A 552 10.42 -29.21 4.17
N THR A 553 11.13 -28.41 3.35
CA THR A 553 11.13 -26.94 3.46
C THR A 553 9.73 -26.35 3.22
N GLY A 554 8.97 -26.92 2.27
CA GLY A 554 7.57 -26.52 2.06
C GLY A 554 6.70 -26.78 3.28
N LEU A 555 6.84 -27.96 3.92
CA LEU A 555 6.11 -28.33 5.13
C LEU A 555 6.55 -27.54 6.39
N GLU A 556 7.80 -27.08 6.45
CA GLU A 556 8.25 -26.16 7.50
C GLU A 556 7.56 -24.80 7.40
N LEU A 557 7.32 -24.30 6.18
CA LEU A 557 6.62 -23.05 5.92
C LEU A 557 5.10 -23.18 6.12
N ASP A 558 4.53 -24.27 5.65
CA ASP A 558 3.10 -24.58 5.81
C ASP A 558 2.88 -26.07 6.13
N PRO A 559 2.74 -26.43 7.42
CA PRO A 559 2.44 -27.80 7.84
C PRO A 559 1.09 -28.35 7.35
N GLY A 560 0.20 -27.51 6.81
CA GLY A 560 -1.11 -27.90 6.30
C GLY A 560 -1.11 -28.51 4.89
N LEU A 561 0.03 -28.62 4.22
CA LEU A 561 0.14 -29.18 2.88
C LEU A 561 0.12 -30.72 2.89
N ASP A 562 -1.06 -31.33 3.04
CA ASP A 562 -1.22 -32.79 3.15
C ASP A 562 -0.66 -33.54 1.95
N PHE A 563 -0.82 -33.03 0.73
CA PHE A 563 -0.26 -33.65 -0.49
C PHE A 563 1.28 -33.68 -0.48
N ALA A 564 1.92 -32.66 0.11
CA ALA A 564 3.37 -32.62 0.25
C ALA A 564 3.86 -33.63 1.30
N ARG A 565 3.11 -33.77 2.41
CA ARG A 565 3.38 -34.76 3.44
C ARG A 565 3.29 -36.19 2.88
N GLN A 566 2.20 -36.49 2.16
CA GLN A 566 2.05 -37.78 1.52
C GLN A 566 3.20 -38.06 0.54
N ALA A 567 3.57 -37.09 -0.30
CA ALA A 567 4.67 -37.25 -1.25
C ALA A 567 6.02 -37.48 -0.57
N LEU A 568 6.25 -36.84 0.59
CA LEU A 568 7.46 -37.04 1.40
C LEU A 568 7.51 -38.44 2.02
N ASP A 569 6.40 -38.90 2.60
CA ASP A 569 6.29 -40.25 3.19
C ASP A 569 6.56 -41.33 2.14
N GLU A 570 5.99 -41.21 0.92
CA GLU A 570 6.25 -42.12 -0.20
C GLU A 570 7.72 -42.13 -0.66
N LEU A 571 8.49 -41.10 -0.42
CA LEU A 571 9.91 -41.03 -0.73
C LEU A 571 10.80 -41.61 0.38
N LEU A 572 10.35 -41.58 1.62
CA LEU A 572 11.12 -42.06 2.77
C LEU A 572 10.93 -43.58 3.00
N HIS A 573 9.83 -44.14 2.52
CA HIS A 573 9.51 -45.58 2.53
C HIS A 573 9.73 -46.20 1.16
#